data_0f0f0719b786667ca442adb02dd7bc2a
#
_entry.id   0f0f0719b786667ca442adb02dd7bc2a
#
_cell.length_a   1.000
_cell.length_b   1.000
_cell.length_c   1.000
_cell.angle_alpha   90.00
_cell.angle_beta   90.00
_cell.angle_gamma   90.00
#
_symmetry.space_group_name_H-M   'P 1'
#
loop_
_entity.id
_entity.type
_entity.pdbx_description
1 polymer ?
#
loop_
_entity_poly.entity_id
_entity_poly.type
_entity_poly.pdbx_seq_one_letter_code
_entity_poly.pdbx_strand_id
1 'polypeptide(L)'
;MSNRKFIYSILFSHRIILLLGIVILFSGCANEDEPEQGPVNREEPEQEPVNRTVLIYMLSNNNLGSTYRFDTQNINDMLQVAASGGLNGGNLIIYRDGYDTNPQLIQIKKNESGSAEKAIIKEYPDRNSATTEVMRSVIDETKELFPAKEYGLILWSHSTGWAPGNSSLALSPARRYELPTRSFGQDGKNYMEIDELAEAIPDKQFHFILTDVCFMGGIECAYQLRNKADYYIGSAAEVLGAGMPYSLTIPKLFDYHLDLKDVCNTIYTYYNAQSGAYRTSTVGLADCHRLEALADSIHEIFEAHRNDAMPDISNIQHFDRQPPYICFDLQDFLSRIATPDENAGLEQALSQAILYHAATPSVMGDVSIYKHCGLSCYILGTGNTTLDRYYTTLDWYKRVYPDNN
;
A
#
# COMPACT_ATOMS: atom_id res chain seq x y z
N MET A 1 -48.74 -34.67 26.30
CA MET A 1 -48.14 -35.65 27.26
C MET A 1 -46.69 -35.26 27.34
N SER A 2 -46.26 -34.82 28.36
CA SER A 2 -46.00 -34.88 29.75
C SER A 2 -44.70 -34.14 30.04
N ASN A 3 -44.89 -33.06 30.76
CA ASN A 3 -44.03 -32.43 31.78
C ASN A 3 -42.88 -33.26 32.36
N ARG A 4 -41.74 -32.59 32.60
CA ARG A 4 -41.13 -32.53 33.92
C ARG A 4 -40.14 -31.35 34.05
N LYS A 5 -40.57 -30.41 34.90
CA LYS A 5 -39.72 -29.41 35.60
C LYS A 5 -38.88 -30.13 36.66
N PHE A 6 -37.63 -29.66 36.87
CA PHE A 6 -36.98 -29.84 38.18
C PHE A 6 -36.35 -28.49 38.58
N ILE A 7 -36.89 -28.00 39.67
CA ILE A 7 -36.43 -26.88 40.49
C ILE A 7 -35.53 -27.47 41.58
N TYR A 8 -34.39 -26.90 41.84
CA TYR A 8 -33.75 -26.92 43.19
C TYR A 8 -33.18 -25.56 43.53
N SER A 9 -33.63 -25.13 44.63
CA SER A 9 -33.51 -23.90 45.39
C SER A 9 -32.49 -24.07 46.50
N ILE A 10 -31.82 -22.95 46.87
CA ILE A 10 -31.39 -22.53 48.21
C ILE A 10 -30.06 -23.10 48.73
N LEU A 11 -29.09 -22.21 49.07
CA LEU A 11 -28.81 -21.85 50.49
C LEU A 11 -27.84 -20.67 50.58
N PHE A 12 -28.29 -19.66 51.30
CA PHE A 12 -27.58 -18.50 51.86
C PHE A 12 -26.50 -18.93 52.86
N SER A 13 -25.37 -18.21 52.86
CA SER A 13 -24.54 -18.12 54.06
C SER A 13 -23.92 -16.72 54.15
N HIS A 14 -24.44 -15.94 55.10
CA HIS A 14 -23.92 -14.67 55.58
C HIS A 14 -22.66 -14.89 56.39
N ARG A 15 -21.60 -14.14 56.15
CA ARG A 15 -20.55 -13.85 57.14
C ARG A 15 -20.36 -12.35 57.26
N ILE A 16 -20.87 -11.83 58.37
CA ILE A 16 -20.64 -10.49 58.90
C ILE A 16 -19.22 -10.53 59.54
N ILE A 17 -18.35 -9.60 59.13
CA ILE A 17 -17.10 -9.32 59.84
C ILE A 17 -17.20 -7.89 60.37
N LEU A 18 -17.14 -7.82 61.69
CA LEU A 18 -17.17 -6.63 62.53
C LEU A 18 -15.82 -5.87 62.39
N LEU A 19 -15.87 -4.61 62.02
CA LEU A 19 -14.72 -3.69 62.10
C LEU A 19 -14.78 -2.93 63.43
N LEU A 20 -13.79 -3.19 64.29
CA LEU A 20 -13.55 -2.38 65.47
C LEU A 20 -12.79 -1.12 65.08
N GLY A 21 -13.39 0.03 65.31
CA GLY A 21 -12.71 1.32 65.20
C GLY A 21 -11.83 1.62 66.40
N ILE A 22 -10.62 2.03 66.17
CA ILE A 22 -9.76 2.70 67.16
C ILE A 22 -9.67 4.17 66.75
N VAL A 23 -10.30 5.03 67.56
CA VAL A 23 -10.14 6.49 67.50
C VAL A 23 -8.97 6.86 68.39
N ILE A 24 -7.92 7.42 67.81
CA ILE A 24 -6.86 8.10 68.57
C ILE A 24 -6.96 9.59 68.27
N LEU A 25 -7.37 10.31 69.30
CA LEU A 25 -7.34 11.79 69.34
C LEU A 25 -5.93 12.24 69.72
N PHE A 26 -5.27 12.98 68.84
CA PHE A 26 -4.16 13.83 69.19
C PHE A 26 -4.49 15.28 68.80
N SER A 27 -4.63 16.09 69.84
CA SER A 27 -4.63 17.54 69.70
C SER A 27 -3.19 18.05 69.66
N GLY A 28 -2.87 18.85 68.69
CA GLY A 28 -1.59 19.55 68.64
C GLY A 28 -1.66 20.65 67.56
N CYS A 29 -1.79 21.90 68.02
CA CYS A 29 -1.65 23.08 67.17
C CYS A 29 -0.19 23.28 66.77
N ALA A 30 0.08 23.46 65.47
CA ALA A 30 1.14 24.35 65.01
C ALA A 30 0.82 24.71 63.55
N ASN A 31 0.73 26.01 63.26
CA ASN A 31 0.71 26.57 61.93
C ASN A 31 2.10 26.41 61.33
N GLU A 32 2.19 25.75 60.19
CA GLU A 32 3.28 25.89 59.24
C GLU A 32 2.65 25.95 57.84
N ASP A 33 2.98 27.00 57.09
CA ASP A 33 2.58 27.27 55.73
C ASP A 33 3.11 26.10 54.84
N GLU A 34 2.23 25.23 54.34
CA GLU A 34 2.57 24.33 53.23
C GLU A 34 2.66 25.13 51.91
N PRO A 35 3.76 24.98 51.16
CA PRO A 35 3.82 25.58 49.82
C PRO A 35 2.80 24.89 48.92
N GLU A 36 1.94 25.70 48.25
CA GLU A 36 1.06 25.24 47.20
C GLU A 36 1.87 24.43 46.16
N GLN A 37 1.66 23.12 46.12
CA GLN A 37 2.13 22.30 45.02
C GLN A 37 1.32 22.68 43.78
N GLY A 38 1.96 23.40 42.87
CA GLY A 38 1.43 23.65 41.54
C GLY A 38 1.06 22.33 40.84
N PRO A 39 0.24 22.38 39.78
CA PRO A 39 -0.25 21.18 39.11
C PRO A 39 0.93 20.33 38.66
N VAL A 40 1.04 19.12 39.25
CA VAL A 40 1.96 18.10 38.79
C VAL A 40 1.48 17.68 37.40
N ASN A 41 2.14 18.18 36.37
CA ASN A 41 2.03 17.63 35.03
C ASN A 41 2.48 16.15 35.15
N ARG A 42 1.52 15.25 35.26
CA ARG A 42 1.78 13.83 35.00
C ARG A 42 2.00 13.72 33.50
N GLU A 43 3.25 13.71 33.06
CA GLU A 43 3.59 13.20 31.75
C GLU A 43 3.01 11.80 31.69
N GLU A 44 2.06 11.57 30.78
CA GLU A 44 1.61 10.21 30.48
C GLU A 44 2.87 9.41 30.09
N PRO A 45 3.03 8.18 30.58
CA PRO A 45 4.20 7.38 30.25
C PRO A 45 4.25 7.24 28.73
N GLU A 46 5.36 7.69 28.08
CA GLU A 46 5.61 7.45 26.67
C GLU A 46 5.38 5.97 26.39
N GLN A 47 4.44 5.66 25.52
CA GLN A 47 4.18 4.29 25.11
C GLN A 47 5.42 3.77 24.37
N GLU A 48 6.00 2.68 24.85
CA GLU A 48 7.08 1.99 24.13
C GLU A 48 6.63 1.67 22.71
N PRO A 49 7.42 2.02 21.69
CA PRO A 49 7.03 1.83 20.30
C PRO A 49 6.84 0.35 19.97
N VAL A 50 5.73 0.01 19.36
CA VAL A 50 5.46 -1.34 18.86
C VAL A 50 6.45 -1.74 17.74
N ASN A 51 6.49 -3.02 17.40
CA ASN A 51 7.41 -3.47 16.33
C ASN A 51 7.07 -2.82 14.98
N ARG A 52 5.78 -2.80 14.59
CA ARG A 52 5.38 -2.25 13.28
C ARG A 52 4.01 -1.58 13.32
N THR A 53 3.92 -0.45 12.60
CA THR A 53 2.67 0.21 12.22
C THR A 53 2.52 0.13 10.71
N VAL A 54 1.40 -0.39 10.22
CA VAL A 54 1.05 -0.41 8.80
C VAL A 54 -0.12 0.54 8.58
N LEU A 55 0.10 1.57 7.77
CA LEU A 55 -0.93 2.49 7.29
C LEU A 55 -1.46 2.02 5.94
N ILE A 56 -2.77 1.84 5.83
CA ILE A 56 -3.46 1.65 4.56
C ILE A 56 -4.12 2.98 4.19
N TYR A 57 -3.64 3.61 3.13
CA TYR A 57 -4.24 4.82 2.57
C TYR A 57 -5.29 4.41 1.54
N MET A 58 -6.57 4.40 1.98
CA MET A 58 -7.69 3.79 1.25
C MET A 58 -8.63 4.88 0.71
N LEU A 59 -8.49 5.21 -0.57
CA LEU A 59 -9.39 6.12 -1.28
C LEU A 59 -10.48 5.31 -1.97
N SER A 60 -11.65 5.25 -1.35
CA SER A 60 -12.81 4.46 -1.78
C SER A 60 -14.04 5.31 -2.14
N ASN A 61 -13.89 6.63 -2.25
CA ASN A 61 -14.92 7.52 -2.77
C ASN A 61 -15.01 7.42 -4.30
N ASN A 62 -15.23 6.20 -4.77
CA ASN A 62 -15.32 5.80 -6.18
C ASN A 62 -16.13 4.50 -6.29
N ASN A 63 -16.18 3.86 -7.47
CA ASN A 63 -16.98 2.65 -7.68
C ASN A 63 -16.47 1.41 -6.90
N LEU A 64 -15.19 1.34 -6.51
CA LEU A 64 -14.69 0.25 -5.66
C LEU A 64 -15.38 0.25 -4.30
N GLY A 65 -15.61 1.44 -3.71
CA GLY A 65 -16.36 1.61 -2.47
C GLY A 65 -17.88 1.65 -2.69
N SER A 66 -18.37 2.50 -3.61
CA SER A 66 -19.80 2.77 -3.74
C SER A 66 -20.59 1.59 -4.35
N THR A 67 -20.06 0.96 -5.40
CA THR A 67 -20.75 -0.10 -6.16
C THR A 67 -20.37 -1.48 -5.68
N TYR A 68 -19.06 -1.74 -5.55
CA TYR A 68 -18.55 -3.08 -5.28
C TYR A 68 -18.29 -3.36 -3.81
N ARG A 69 -18.16 -2.33 -2.96
CA ARG A 69 -17.94 -2.45 -1.51
C ARG A 69 -16.66 -3.21 -1.15
N PHE A 70 -15.65 -3.15 -2.01
CA PHE A 70 -14.39 -3.85 -1.78
C PHE A 70 -13.63 -3.31 -0.57
N ASP A 71 -13.71 -2.00 -0.29
CA ASP A 71 -13.20 -1.39 0.93
C ASP A 71 -13.75 -2.06 2.19
N THR A 72 -15.06 -2.25 2.25
CA THR A 72 -15.75 -2.91 3.36
C THR A 72 -15.37 -4.39 3.47
N GLN A 73 -15.25 -5.10 2.34
CA GLN A 73 -14.84 -6.50 2.32
C GLN A 73 -13.41 -6.64 2.85
N ASN A 74 -12.47 -5.83 2.37
CA ASN A 74 -11.08 -5.85 2.82
C ASN A 74 -10.95 -5.49 4.31
N ILE A 75 -11.70 -4.50 4.81
CA ILE A 75 -11.73 -4.18 6.25
C ILE A 75 -12.26 -5.36 7.07
N ASN A 76 -13.28 -6.09 6.59
CA ASN A 76 -13.78 -7.28 7.27
C ASN A 76 -12.73 -8.41 7.33
N ASP A 77 -11.95 -8.60 6.28
CA ASP A 77 -10.83 -9.56 6.29
C ASP A 77 -9.78 -9.17 7.34
N MET A 78 -9.44 -7.89 7.43
CA MET A 78 -8.52 -7.37 8.44
C MET A 78 -9.05 -7.55 9.87
N LEU A 79 -10.36 -7.38 10.09
CA LEU A 79 -11.00 -7.67 11.37
C LEU A 79 -10.87 -9.16 11.74
N GLN A 80 -11.01 -10.08 10.78
CA GLN A 80 -10.79 -11.52 11.04
C GLN A 80 -9.35 -11.81 11.44
N VAL A 81 -8.38 -11.15 10.80
CA VAL A 81 -6.96 -11.24 11.17
C VAL A 81 -6.74 -10.74 12.59
N ALA A 82 -7.29 -9.59 12.94
CA ALA A 82 -7.15 -9.05 14.31
C ALA A 82 -7.79 -10.01 15.34
N ALA A 83 -8.99 -10.55 15.06
CA ALA A 83 -9.66 -11.52 15.92
C ALA A 83 -8.80 -12.75 16.21
N SER A 84 -8.10 -13.27 15.20
CA SER A 84 -7.19 -14.42 15.34
C SER A 84 -5.83 -14.09 15.97
N GLY A 85 -5.53 -12.82 16.25
CA GLY A 85 -4.25 -12.39 16.82
C GLY A 85 -3.15 -12.13 15.80
N GLY A 86 -3.47 -12.12 14.51
CA GLY A 86 -2.49 -12.01 13.41
C GLY A 86 -1.79 -10.65 13.28
N LEU A 87 -2.07 -9.68 14.16
CA LEU A 87 -1.35 -8.39 14.20
C LEU A 87 -0.10 -8.40 15.10
N ASN A 88 0.12 -9.47 15.88
CA ASN A 88 1.32 -9.67 16.74
C ASN A 88 1.70 -8.43 17.59
N GLY A 89 0.68 -7.70 18.10
CA GLY A 89 0.87 -6.49 18.89
C GLY A 89 1.24 -5.23 18.09
N GLY A 90 1.26 -5.30 16.75
CA GLY A 90 1.45 -4.14 15.88
C GLY A 90 0.17 -3.34 15.65
N ASN A 91 0.29 -2.18 15.04
CA ASN A 91 -0.81 -1.28 14.71
C ASN A 91 -1.20 -1.42 13.24
N LEU A 92 -2.43 -1.80 12.96
CA LEU A 92 -3.05 -1.74 11.63
C LEU A 92 -3.99 -0.53 11.58
N ILE A 93 -3.58 0.47 10.81
CA ILE A 93 -4.24 1.76 10.71
C ILE A 93 -4.76 1.93 9.28
N ILE A 94 -5.99 2.41 9.14
CA ILE A 94 -6.62 2.67 7.84
C ILE A 94 -7.05 4.12 7.83
N TYR A 95 -6.53 4.91 6.91
CA TYR A 95 -7.18 6.14 6.49
C TYR A 95 -8.16 5.78 5.38
N ARG A 96 -9.46 5.85 5.68
CA ARG A 96 -10.52 5.56 4.71
C ARG A 96 -11.26 6.83 4.34
N ASP A 97 -11.20 7.18 3.07
CA ASP A 97 -12.09 8.16 2.45
C ASP A 97 -13.12 7.41 1.60
N GLY A 98 -14.34 7.30 2.13
CA GLY A 98 -15.42 6.50 1.54
C GLY A 98 -16.51 7.39 0.95
N TYR A 99 -17.24 6.87 -0.04
CA TYR A 99 -18.36 7.58 -0.68
C TYR A 99 -19.54 7.84 0.28
N ASP A 100 -19.63 7.10 1.38
CA ASP A 100 -20.76 7.05 2.31
C ASP A 100 -20.49 7.70 3.67
N THR A 101 -19.27 8.13 3.91
CA THR A 101 -18.85 8.73 5.18
C THR A 101 -17.76 9.78 4.93
N ASN A 102 -17.65 10.73 5.85
CA ASN A 102 -16.48 11.58 5.92
C ASN A 102 -15.20 10.73 6.08
N PRO A 103 -14.03 11.26 5.69
CA PRO A 103 -12.76 10.56 5.86
C PRO A 103 -12.49 10.22 7.33
N GLN A 104 -12.00 9.01 7.60
CA GLN A 104 -11.77 8.49 8.94
C GLN A 104 -10.37 7.88 9.07
N LEU A 105 -9.72 8.12 10.21
CA LEU A 105 -8.56 7.35 10.66
C LEU A 105 -9.08 6.25 11.59
N ILE A 106 -8.81 5.01 11.24
CA ILE A 106 -9.38 3.81 11.86
C ILE A 106 -8.25 2.91 12.33
N GLN A 107 -8.34 2.41 13.56
CA GLN A 107 -7.49 1.32 14.03
C GLN A 107 -8.27 0.01 14.02
N ILE A 108 -7.69 -1.03 13.43
CA ILE A 108 -8.18 -2.41 13.54
C ILE A 108 -7.47 -3.04 14.74
N LYS A 109 -8.24 -3.42 15.76
CA LYS A 109 -7.68 -3.95 17.02
C LYS A 109 -8.62 -4.95 17.69
N LYS A 110 -8.16 -5.59 18.76
CA LYS A 110 -9.04 -6.28 19.71
C LYS A 110 -9.52 -5.30 20.76
N ASN A 111 -10.79 -5.40 21.12
CA ASN A 111 -11.36 -4.69 22.27
C ASN A 111 -11.07 -5.44 23.59
N GLU A 112 -11.51 -4.90 24.70
CA GLU A 112 -11.32 -5.48 26.04
C GLU A 112 -11.93 -6.89 26.17
N SER A 113 -12.98 -7.21 25.44
CA SER A 113 -13.59 -8.55 25.41
C SER A 113 -12.81 -9.55 24.53
N GLY A 114 -11.75 -9.12 23.85
CA GLY A 114 -10.95 -9.93 22.93
C GLY A 114 -11.56 -10.06 21.53
N SER A 115 -12.67 -9.39 21.25
CA SER A 115 -13.29 -9.34 19.91
C SER A 115 -12.59 -8.31 19.05
N ALA A 116 -12.52 -8.55 17.72
CA ALA A 116 -12.00 -7.55 16.81
C ALA A 116 -12.99 -6.39 16.65
N GLU A 117 -12.46 -5.18 16.58
CA GLU A 117 -13.25 -3.98 16.36
C GLU A 117 -12.55 -3.00 15.40
N LYS A 118 -13.37 -2.21 14.75
CA LYS A 118 -12.99 -1.03 13.98
C LYS A 118 -13.14 0.20 14.88
N ALA A 119 -12.03 0.62 15.50
CA ALA A 119 -12.01 1.81 16.36
C ALA A 119 -11.78 3.05 15.50
N ILE A 120 -12.75 3.96 15.44
CA ILE A 120 -12.58 5.27 14.79
C ILE A 120 -11.74 6.13 15.73
N ILE A 121 -10.51 6.43 15.32
CA ILE A 121 -9.57 7.25 16.07
C ILE A 121 -9.88 8.73 15.83
N LYS A 122 -10.20 9.08 14.57
CA LYS A 122 -10.53 10.43 14.17
C LYS A 122 -11.44 10.43 12.96
N GLU A 123 -12.38 11.35 12.91
CA GLU A 123 -13.17 11.70 11.75
C GLU A 123 -12.77 13.11 11.29
N TYR A 124 -12.58 13.27 9.99
CA TYR A 124 -12.19 14.54 9.39
C TYR A 124 -13.40 15.18 8.70
N PRO A 125 -13.45 16.49 8.55
CA PRO A 125 -14.36 17.11 7.61
C PRO A 125 -14.18 16.55 6.21
N ASP A 126 -15.24 16.58 5.40
CA ASP A 126 -15.16 16.27 3.97
C ASP A 126 -14.04 17.10 3.31
N ARG A 127 -13.15 16.40 2.60
CA ARG A 127 -11.96 16.99 1.98
C ARG A 127 -11.48 16.14 0.81
N ASN A 128 -10.75 16.76 -0.12
CA ASN A 128 -10.07 16.03 -1.17
C ASN A 128 -8.86 15.26 -0.59
N SER A 129 -9.00 13.95 -0.47
CA SER A 129 -7.96 13.08 0.06
C SER A 129 -6.89 12.69 -0.99
N ALA A 130 -7.11 13.02 -2.26
CA ALA A 130 -6.13 12.87 -3.33
C ALA A 130 -5.29 14.15 -3.49
N THR A 131 -4.64 14.60 -2.40
CA THR A 131 -3.71 15.74 -2.39
C THR A 131 -2.48 15.46 -1.54
N THR A 132 -1.37 16.09 -1.91
CA THR A 132 -0.08 16.02 -1.20
C THR A 132 -0.23 16.39 0.27
N GLU A 133 -0.93 17.49 0.57
CA GLU A 133 -1.07 18.02 1.92
C GLU A 133 -1.87 17.09 2.83
N VAL A 134 -2.98 16.55 2.31
CA VAL A 134 -3.83 15.65 3.10
C VAL A 134 -3.11 14.34 3.37
N MET A 135 -2.50 13.72 2.36
CA MET A 135 -1.78 12.47 2.55
C MET A 135 -0.59 12.65 3.51
N ARG A 136 0.19 13.74 3.35
CA ARG A 136 1.28 14.09 4.27
C ARG A 136 0.78 14.20 5.70
N SER A 137 -0.29 14.97 5.92
CA SER A 137 -0.85 15.16 7.26
C SER A 137 -1.32 13.84 7.91
N VAL A 138 -1.90 12.93 7.12
CA VAL A 138 -2.34 11.61 7.60
C VAL A 138 -1.14 10.73 7.98
N ILE A 139 -0.08 10.75 7.18
CA ILE A 139 1.15 10.00 7.48
C ILE A 139 1.77 10.51 8.79
N ASP A 140 1.93 11.82 8.93
CA ASP A 140 2.53 12.45 10.11
C ASP A 140 1.69 12.17 11.36
N GLU A 141 0.37 12.35 11.29
CA GLU A 141 -0.55 12.06 12.39
C GLU A 141 -0.57 10.56 12.76
N THR A 142 -0.51 9.67 11.78
CA THR A 142 -0.41 8.23 12.05
C THR A 142 0.86 7.89 12.84
N LYS A 143 1.98 8.50 12.50
CA LYS A 143 3.26 8.29 13.21
C LYS A 143 3.25 8.85 14.63
N GLU A 144 2.62 9.99 14.81
CA GLU A 144 2.44 10.62 16.13
C GLU A 144 1.58 9.76 17.06
N LEU A 145 0.43 9.29 16.55
CA LEU A 145 -0.53 8.50 17.33
C LEU A 145 -0.13 7.04 17.53
N PHE A 146 0.64 6.48 16.60
CA PHE A 146 0.99 5.06 16.57
C PHE A 146 2.49 4.85 16.37
N PRO A 147 3.33 5.25 17.33
CA PRO A 147 4.78 5.12 17.23
C PRO A 147 5.20 3.65 17.10
N ALA A 148 6.13 3.38 16.19
CA ALA A 148 6.65 2.05 15.89
C ALA A 148 8.11 2.09 15.50
N LYS A 149 8.79 0.93 15.59
CA LYS A 149 10.18 0.77 15.11
C LYS A 149 10.25 0.80 13.59
N GLU A 150 9.22 0.26 12.93
CA GLU A 150 9.11 0.19 11.47
C GLU A 150 7.71 0.60 11.01
N TYR A 151 7.64 1.19 9.82
CA TYR A 151 6.39 1.58 9.20
C TYR A 151 6.24 0.93 7.83
N GLY A 152 5.01 0.45 7.53
CA GLY A 152 4.60 0.01 6.19
C GLY A 152 3.50 0.91 5.66
N LEU A 153 3.47 1.13 4.34
CA LEU A 153 2.42 1.85 3.64
C LEU A 153 1.77 0.95 2.60
N ILE A 154 0.45 0.87 2.63
CA ILE A 154 -0.34 0.22 1.58
C ILE A 154 -1.18 1.29 0.89
N LEU A 155 -1.05 1.39 -0.43
CA LEU A 155 -1.83 2.30 -1.28
C LEU A 155 -2.99 1.53 -1.90
N TRP A 156 -4.23 1.95 -1.62
CA TRP A 156 -5.45 1.27 -2.07
C TRP A 156 -6.40 2.24 -2.78
N SER A 157 -6.64 2.06 -4.06
CA SER A 157 -7.61 2.80 -4.88
C SER A 157 -7.62 2.30 -6.33
N HIS A 158 -8.05 3.16 -7.27
CA HIS A 158 -7.71 3.05 -8.68
C HIS A 158 -6.34 3.66 -8.98
N SER A 159 -5.70 3.19 -10.07
CA SER A 159 -4.45 3.76 -10.58
C SER A 159 -4.25 3.45 -12.07
N THR A 160 -3.46 4.29 -12.74
CA THR A 160 -2.88 4.05 -14.09
C THR A 160 -1.35 4.03 -14.05
N GLY A 161 -0.76 3.85 -12.87
CA GLY A 161 0.68 3.96 -12.70
C GLY A 161 1.17 5.40 -12.83
N TRP A 162 2.16 5.64 -13.66
CA TRP A 162 2.73 6.95 -13.91
C TRP A 162 1.92 7.81 -14.91
N ALA A 163 1.00 7.20 -15.70
CA ALA A 163 0.30 7.91 -16.78
C ALA A 163 -0.66 8.98 -16.22
N PRO A 164 -0.55 10.25 -16.67
CA PRO A 164 -1.31 11.34 -16.11
C PRO A 164 -2.79 11.25 -16.44
N GLY A 165 -3.62 11.76 -15.55
CA GLY A 165 -5.05 11.61 -15.60
C GLY A 165 -5.79 12.31 -16.73
N ASN A 166 -5.18 13.29 -17.36
CA ASN A 166 -5.73 13.99 -18.52
C ASN A 166 -5.23 13.39 -19.85
N SER A 167 -4.52 12.27 -19.81
CA SER A 167 -4.06 11.59 -21.01
C SER A 167 -5.25 11.04 -21.79
N SER A 168 -5.16 11.06 -23.13
CA SER A 168 -6.20 10.50 -24.01
C SER A 168 -6.37 8.99 -23.89
N LEU A 169 -5.57 8.31 -23.07
CA LEU A 169 -5.79 6.91 -22.63
C LEU A 169 -7.14 6.77 -21.92
N ALA A 170 -7.57 7.79 -21.17
CA ALA A 170 -8.90 7.85 -20.57
C ALA A 170 -10.03 7.98 -21.59
N LEU A 171 -9.73 8.30 -22.85
CA LEU A 171 -10.71 8.62 -23.90
C LEU A 171 -10.92 7.48 -24.91
N SER A 172 -10.19 6.36 -24.78
CA SER A 172 -10.47 5.18 -25.63
C SER A 172 -11.91 4.71 -25.40
N PRO A 173 -12.74 4.52 -26.43
CA PRO A 173 -14.11 4.01 -26.28
C PRO A 173 -14.18 2.69 -25.53
N ALA A 174 -13.16 1.85 -25.65
CA ALA A 174 -13.05 0.56 -24.94
C ALA A 174 -12.78 0.73 -23.44
N ARG A 175 -12.12 1.81 -23.04
CA ARG A 175 -11.85 2.15 -21.63
C ARG A 175 -12.92 3.06 -21.01
N ARG A 176 -13.87 3.60 -21.79
CA ARG A 176 -14.90 4.53 -21.29
C ARG A 176 -15.83 3.97 -20.23
N TYR A 177 -15.94 2.66 -20.11
CA TYR A 177 -16.89 2.03 -19.19
C TYR A 177 -16.30 1.59 -17.86
N GLU A 178 -14.98 1.54 -17.68
CA GLU A 178 -14.40 0.89 -16.50
C GLU A 178 -13.33 1.66 -15.73
N LEU A 179 -12.75 2.73 -16.28
CA LEU A 179 -11.67 3.45 -15.57
C LEU A 179 -11.78 4.97 -15.77
N PRO A 180 -12.24 5.73 -14.80
CA PRO A 180 -11.80 7.11 -14.63
C PRO A 180 -10.39 7.05 -14.06
N THR A 181 -9.36 7.19 -14.93
CA THR A 181 -7.99 6.79 -14.63
C THR A 181 -7.06 7.98 -14.55
N ARG A 182 -6.32 8.04 -13.44
CA ARG A 182 -5.21 8.99 -13.23
C ARG A 182 -4.22 8.36 -12.24
N SER A 183 -2.97 8.82 -12.19
CA SER A 183 -1.84 8.11 -11.59
C SER A 183 -2.16 7.31 -10.33
N PHE A 184 -2.51 7.94 -9.22
CA PHE A 184 -2.90 7.23 -8.00
C PHE A 184 -4.10 7.88 -7.33
N GLY A 185 -4.99 7.04 -6.81
CA GLY A 185 -6.07 7.43 -5.90
C GLY A 185 -7.20 8.16 -6.59
N GLN A 186 -8.42 7.70 -6.35
CA GLN A 186 -9.60 8.38 -6.81
C GLN A 186 -10.48 8.78 -5.64
N ASP A 187 -10.63 10.08 -5.43
CA ASP A 187 -11.57 10.70 -4.53
C ASP A 187 -12.57 11.53 -5.35
N GLY A 188 -13.74 10.96 -5.61
CA GLY A 188 -14.73 11.53 -6.51
C GLY A 188 -14.16 11.78 -7.92
N LYS A 189 -13.85 13.04 -8.22
CA LYS A 189 -13.23 13.45 -9.51
C LYS A 189 -11.75 13.84 -9.37
N ASN A 190 -11.22 13.77 -8.18
CA ASN A 190 -9.86 14.18 -7.87
C ASN A 190 -8.93 12.97 -7.89
N TYR A 191 -7.65 13.23 -8.14
CA TYR A 191 -6.60 12.23 -8.28
C TYR A 191 -5.26 12.88 -7.96
N MET A 192 -4.26 12.06 -7.67
CA MET A 192 -2.91 12.48 -7.39
C MET A 192 -1.99 11.95 -8.50
N GLU A 193 -1.19 12.83 -9.10
CA GLU A 193 -0.16 12.42 -10.05
C GLU A 193 1.02 11.76 -9.31
N ILE A 194 1.89 11.04 -10.04
CA ILE A 194 2.94 10.24 -9.39
C ILE A 194 4.00 11.10 -8.69
N ASP A 195 4.28 12.30 -9.18
CA ASP A 195 5.16 13.29 -8.57
C ASP A 195 4.53 13.89 -7.30
N GLU A 196 3.22 14.18 -7.30
CA GLU A 196 2.48 14.63 -6.12
C GLU A 196 2.44 13.53 -5.05
N LEU A 197 2.28 12.26 -5.45
CA LEU A 197 2.36 11.11 -4.54
C LEU A 197 3.75 11.02 -3.90
N ALA A 198 4.80 11.17 -4.70
CA ALA A 198 6.16 11.17 -4.19
C ALA A 198 6.42 12.35 -3.26
N GLU A 199 5.87 13.54 -3.53
CA GLU A 199 5.95 14.68 -2.63
C GLU A 199 5.19 14.45 -1.33
N ALA A 200 4.03 13.79 -1.39
CA ALA A 200 3.22 13.48 -0.22
C ALA A 200 3.93 12.57 0.79
N ILE A 201 4.73 11.63 0.33
CA ILE A 201 5.40 10.64 1.18
C ILE A 201 6.76 11.18 1.62
N PRO A 202 7.06 11.31 2.94
CA PRO A 202 8.39 11.70 3.41
C PRO A 202 9.49 10.70 3.02
N ASP A 203 10.71 11.18 2.80
CA ASP A 203 11.84 10.32 2.48
C ASP A 203 12.22 9.40 3.63
N LYS A 204 12.57 8.15 3.31
CA LYS A 204 13.05 7.12 4.25
C LYS A 204 12.12 6.87 5.43
N GLN A 205 10.81 6.96 5.18
CA GLN A 205 9.81 6.79 6.24
C GLN A 205 9.31 5.37 6.39
N PHE A 206 9.31 4.62 5.29
CA PHE A 206 8.68 3.30 5.27
C PHE A 206 9.71 2.21 5.02
N HIS A 207 9.56 1.10 5.70
CA HIS A 207 10.30 -0.11 5.36
C HIS A 207 9.81 -0.69 4.03
N PHE A 208 8.50 -0.61 3.77
CA PHE A 208 7.94 -0.99 2.49
C PHE A 208 6.77 -0.09 2.07
N ILE A 209 6.62 0.07 0.75
CA ILE A 209 5.40 0.55 0.11
C ILE A 209 4.83 -0.61 -0.73
N LEU A 210 3.60 -1.02 -0.44
CA LEU A 210 2.85 -2.01 -1.20
C LEU A 210 1.69 -1.31 -1.91
N THR A 211 1.60 -1.47 -3.23
CA THR A 211 0.56 -0.85 -4.03
C THR A 211 -0.49 -1.89 -4.42
N ASP A 212 -1.66 -1.82 -3.78
CA ASP A 212 -2.83 -2.65 -4.10
C ASP A 212 -3.73 -1.89 -5.10
N VAL A 213 -3.14 -1.57 -6.24
CA VAL A 213 -3.73 -0.79 -7.33
C VAL A 213 -3.12 -1.22 -8.68
N CYS A 214 -3.80 -0.87 -9.78
CA CYS A 214 -3.38 -1.23 -11.13
C CYS A 214 -2.10 -0.49 -11.57
N PHE A 215 -1.24 -1.14 -12.36
CA PHE A 215 -0.11 -0.56 -13.12
C PHE A 215 0.98 0.16 -12.30
N MET A 216 0.98 0.05 -10.98
CA MET A 216 2.03 0.65 -10.17
C MET A 216 3.34 -0.18 -10.14
N GLY A 217 3.40 -1.33 -10.83
CA GLY A 217 4.65 -2.07 -11.05
C GLY A 217 5.49 -1.54 -12.21
N GLY A 218 5.28 -0.29 -12.67
CA GLY A 218 6.15 0.39 -13.62
C GLY A 218 7.45 0.86 -12.96
N ILE A 219 8.58 0.77 -13.69
CA ILE A 219 9.86 1.29 -13.21
C ILE A 219 9.77 2.79 -12.93
N GLU A 220 8.94 3.52 -13.67
CA GLU A 220 8.68 4.93 -13.48
C GLU A 220 8.13 5.21 -12.08
N CYS A 221 7.16 4.40 -11.63
CA CYS A 221 6.57 4.52 -10.30
C CYS A 221 7.57 4.10 -9.21
N ALA A 222 8.22 2.95 -9.39
CA ALA A 222 9.20 2.46 -8.43
C ALA A 222 10.36 3.44 -8.26
N TYR A 223 10.86 4.02 -9.36
CA TYR A 223 11.95 4.98 -9.32
C TYR A 223 11.52 6.33 -8.71
N GLN A 224 10.31 6.79 -9.00
CA GLN A 224 9.77 8.03 -8.41
C GLN A 224 9.64 7.90 -6.88
N LEU A 225 9.32 6.69 -6.40
CA LEU A 225 9.14 6.42 -4.97
C LEU A 225 10.38 5.83 -4.27
N ARG A 226 11.52 5.67 -4.97
CA ARG A 226 12.72 4.98 -4.49
C ARG A 226 13.32 5.50 -3.18
N ASN A 227 13.14 6.79 -2.91
CA ASN A 227 13.65 7.41 -1.69
C ASN A 227 12.65 7.36 -0.50
N LYS A 228 11.45 6.80 -0.69
CA LYS A 228 10.35 6.83 0.29
C LYS A 228 10.33 5.60 1.19
N ALA A 229 10.82 4.47 0.68
CA ALA A 229 10.86 3.19 1.38
C ALA A 229 12.13 2.41 1.04
N ASP A 230 12.43 1.36 1.85
CA ASP A 230 13.49 0.41 1.55
C ASP A 230 13.07 -0.54 0.42
N TYR A 231 11.79 -0.94 0.40
CA TYR A 231 11.23 -1.88 -0.57
C TYR A 231 9.95 -1.38 -1.21
N TYR A 232 9.78 -1.71 -2.48
CA TYR A 232 8.60 -1.36 -3.26
C TYR A 232 7.94 -2.59 -3.85
N ILE A 233 6.61 -2.72 -3.70
CA ILE A 233 5.82 -3.84 -4.23
C ILE A 233 4.71 -3.29 -5.13
N GLY A 234 4.65 -3.76 -6.37
CA GLY A 234 3.63 -3.32 -7.32
C GLY A 234 3.28 -4.37 -8.37
N SER A 235 2.18 -4.12 -9.08
CA SER A 235 1.71 -4.93 -10.20
C SER A 235 1.96 -4.22 -11.53
N ALA A 236 2.61 -4.91 -12.48
CA ALA A 236 2.84 -4.39 -13.83
C ALA A 236 1.55 -4.31 -14.66
N ALA A 237 0.49 -5.02 -14.24
CA ALA A 237 -0.79 -5.10 -14.91
C ALA A 237 -1.94 -4.57 -14.05
N GLU A 238 -3.18 -4.70 -14.56
CA GLU A 238 -4.39 -4.46 -13.78
C GLU A 238 -4.50 -5.45 -12.63
N VAL A 239 -4.96 -4.95 -11.48
CA VAL A 239 -5.30 -5.73 -10.28
C VAL A 239 -6.82 -5.88 -10.19
N LEU A 240 -7.29 -7.06 -9.77
CA LEU A 240 -8.73 -7.24 -9.52
C LEU A 240 -9.20 -6.29 -8.41
N GLY A 241 -10.39 -5.73 -8.56
CA GLY A 241 -10.93 -4.77 -7.61
C GLY A 241 -11.07 -5.29 -6.18
N ALA A 242 -11.12 -6.62 -5.98
CA ALA A 242 -11.06 -7.25 -4.66
C ALA A 242 -9.73 -7.00 -3.92
N GLY A 243 -8.69 -6.56 -4.64
CA GLY A 243 -7.38 -6.27 -4.08
C GLY A 243 -6.58 -7.50 -3.69
N MET A 244 -5.55 -7.33 -2.89
CA MET A 244 -4.76 -8.45 -2.36
C MET A 244 -5.58 -9.28 -1.35
N PRO A 245 -5.24 -10.57 -1.12
CA PRO A 245 -5.94 -11.41 -0.13
C PRO A 245 -5.57 -11.00 1.31
N TYR A 246 -6.23 -9.95 1.84
CA TYR A 246 -5.91 -9.31 3.13
C TYR A 246 -5.89 -10.30 4.30
N SER A 247 -6.79 -11.28 4.34
CA SER A 247 -6.79 -12.31 5.37
C SER A 247 -5.52 -13.18 5.40
N LEU A 248 -4.79 -13.27 4.29
CA LEU A 248 -3.56 -14.05 4.15
C LEU A 248 -2.30 -13.18 4.22
N THR A 249 -2.35 -11.97 3.71
CA THR A 249 -1.18 -11.08 3.60
C THR A 249 -0.93 -10.27 4.87
N ILE A 250 -2.00 -9.76 5.53
CA ILE A 250 -1.84 -8.95 6.75
C ILE A 250 -1.10 -9.70 7.86
N PRO A 251 -1.39 -10.97 8.20
CA PRO A 251 -0.63 -11.68 9.23
C PRO A 251 0.87 -11.73 8.93
N LYS A 252 1.25 -11.90 7.65
CA LYS A 252 2.65 -11.93 7.20
C LYS A 252 3.32 -10.57 7.33
N LEU A 253 2.60 -9.48 7.04
CA LEU A 253 3.10 -8.12 7.23
C LEU A 253 3.36 -7.78 8.69
N PHE A 254 2.74 -8.49 9.63
CA PHE A 254 2.95 -8.33 11.07
C PHE A 254 3.82 -9.42 11.69
N ASP A 255 4.42 -10.30 10.89
CA ASP A 255 5.38 -11.27 11.40
C ASP A 255 6.59 -10.55 12.02
N TYR A 256 7.14 -11.10 13.11
CA TYR A 256 8.34 -10.55 13.77
C TYR A 256 9.53 -10.50 12.82
N HIS A 257 9.64 -11.51 11.94
CA HIS A 257 10.61 -11.58 10.86
C HIS A 257 9.90 -11.39 9.53
N LEU A 258 9.69 -10.12 9.17
CA LEU A 258 9.02 -9.79 7.92
C LEU A 258 9.79 -10.33 6.71
N ASP A 259 9.13 -11.19 5.94
CA ASP A 259 9.59 -11.65 4.63
C ASP A 259 8.66 -11.13 3.53
N LEU A 260 9.07 -10.04 2.87
CA LEU A 260 8.29 -9.45 1.78
C LEU A 260 8.20 -10.36 0.55
N LYS A 261 9.15 -11.28 0.36
CA LYS A 261 9.06 -12.30 -0.71
C LYS A 261 7.91 -13.25 -0.43
N ASP A 262 7.73 -13.66 0.83
CA ASP A 262 6.61 -14.53 1.23
C ASP A 262 5.25 -13.78 1.13
N VAL A 263 5.21 -12.47 1.41
CA VAL A 263 4.02 -11.64 1.15
C VAL A 263 3.67 -11.66 -0.34
N CYS A 264 4.62 -11.37 -1.21
CA CYS A 264 4.44 -11.38 -2.67
C CYS A 264 4.04 -12.77 -3.20
N ASN A 265 4.70 -13.83 -2.71
CA ASN A 265 4.37 -15.21 -3.06
C ASN A 265 2.95 -15.59 -2.62
N THR A 266 2.48 -15.05 -1.49
CA THR A 266 1.11 -15.28 -1.01
C THR A 266 0.08 -14.66 -1.95
N ILE A 267 0.29 -13.43 -2.41
CA ILE A 267 -0.56 -12.74 -3.39
C ILE A 267 -0.60 -13.57 -4.69
N TYR A 268 0.56 -13.92 -5.23
CA TYR A 268 0.66 -14.73 -6.45
C TYR A 268 -0.04 -16.08 -6.32
N THR A 269 0.25 -16.84 -5.26
CA THR A 269 -0.29 -18.19 -5.04
C THR A 269 -1.80 -18.17 -4.91
N TYR A 270 -2.35 -17.20 -4.20
CA TYR A 270 -3.80 -17.03 -4.06
C TYR A 270 -4.48 -16.86 -5.42
N TYR A 271 -4.00 -15.94 -6.23
CA TYR A 271 -4.59 -15.69 -7.55
C TYR A 271 -4.26 -16.79 -8.57
N ASN A 272 -3.10 -17.41 -8.49
CA ASN A 272 -2.74 -18.52 -9.36
C ASN A 272 -3.61 -19.77 -9.12
N ALA A 273 -4.17 -19.91 -7.93
CA ALA A 273 -5.12 -20.98 -7.58
C ALA A 273 -6.56 -20.72 -8.10
N GLN A 274 -6.85 -19.52 -8.59
CA GLN A 274 -8.15 -19.17 -9.15
C GLN A 274 -8.31 -19.76 -10.57
N SER A 275 -9.44 -19.48 -11.22
CA SER A 275 -9.75 -19.94 -12.58
C SER A 275 -10.30 -18.84 -13.47
N GLY A 276 -10.20 -19.02 -14.78
CA GLY A 276 -10.71 -18.05 -15.76
C GLY A 276 -10.06 -16.68 -15.60
N ALA A 277 -10.85 -15.61 -15.75
CA ALA A 277 -10.37 -14.21 -15.61
C ALA A 277 -9.90 -13.86 -14.19
N TYR A 278 -10.30 -14.62 -13.18
CA TYR A 278 -9.85 -14.41 -11.79
C TYR A 278 -8.45 -14.99 -11.53
N ARG A 279 -7.93 -15.85 -12.40
CA ARG A 279 -6.53 -16.32 -12.35
C ARG A 279 -5.63 -15.26 -12.97
N THR A 280 -5.42 -14.17 -12.26
CA THR A 280 -4.67 -13.00 -12.73
C THR A 280 -3.88 -12.37 -11.61
N SER A 281 -2.58 -12.25 -11.77
CA SER A 281 -1.66 -11.53 -10.90
C SER A 281 -0.35 -11.29 -11.61
N THR A 282 0.17 -10.09 -11.47
CA THR A 282 1.59 -9.78 -11.64
C THR A 282 2.05 -9.14 -10.34
N VAL A 283 3.19 -9.54 -9.81
CA VAL A 283 3.76 -8.96 -8.61
C VAL A 283 5.27 -8.87 -8.73
N GLY A 284 5.82 -7.70 -8.45
CA GLY A 284 7.24 -7.43 -8.37
C GLY A 284 7.59 -6.84 -7.02
N LEU A 285 8.71 -7.27 -6.43
CA LEU A 285 9.32 -6.71 -5.23
C LEU A 285 10.68 -6.13 -5.59
N ALA A 286 10.81 -4.82 -5.51
CA ALA A 286 12.05 -4.10 -5.77
C ALA A 286 12.74 -3.66 -4.46
N ASP A 287 14.06 -3.78 -4.44
CA ASP A 287 14.94 -3.11 -3.46
C ASP A 287 15.19 -1.69 -3.95
N CYS A 288 14.62 -0.69 -3.27
CA CYS A 288 14.73 0.71 -3.64
C CYS A 288 16.18 1.21 -3.63
N HIS A 289 17.04 0.65 -2.79
CA HIS A 289 18.46 1.00 -2.72
C HIS A 289 19.27 0.57 -3.95
N ARG A 290 18.71 -0.31 -4.79
CA ARG A 290 19.34 -0.83 -6.00
C ARG A 290 18.85 -0.17 -7.29
N LEU A 291 17.78 0.63 -7.22
CA LEU A 291 17.19 1.24 -8.41
C LEU A 291 18.09 2.28 -9.09
N GLU A 292 18.96 2.97 -8.33
CA GLU A 292 19.96 3.89 -8.94
C GLU A 292 20.99 3.11 -9.77
N ALA A 293 21.52 2.01 -9.22
CA ALA A 293 22.49 1.19 -9.97
C ALA A 293 21.86 0.52 -11.20
N LEU A 294 20.57 0.14 -11.11
CA LEU A 294 19.83 -0.35 -12.27
C LEU A 294 19.65 0.76 -13.32
N ALA A 295 19.35 1.98 -12.90
CA ALA A 295 19.21 3.13 -13.79
C ALA A 295 20.56 3.47 -14.47
N ASP A 296 21.69 3.36 -13.76
CA ASP A 296 23.02 3.53 -14.34
C ASP A 296 23.27 2.54 -15.50
N SER A 297 23.00 1.25 -15.25
CA SER A 297 23.16 0.20 -16.28
C SER A 297 22.26 0.43 -17.50
N ILE A 298 21.04 0.91 -17.30
CA ILE A 298 20.09 1.20 -18.38
C ILE A 298 20.51 2.47 -19.14
N HIS A 299 21.00 3.47 -18.43
CA HIS A 299 21.53 4.68 -19.06
C HIS A 299 22.70 4.36 -20.00
N GLU A 300 23.64 3.51 -19.58
CA GLU A 300 24.76 3.06 -20.42
C GLU A 300 24.29 2.40 -21.70
N ILE A 301 23.24 1.55 -21.64
CA ILE A 301 22.63 0.93 -22.83
C ILE A 301 22.03 2.01 -23.74
N PHE A 302 21.21 2.92 -23.22
CA PHE A 302 20.60 3.96 -24.04
C PHE A 302 21.61 4.93 -24.63
N GLU A 303 22.71 5.24 -23.91
CA GLU A 303 23.79 6.08 -24.45
C GLU A 303 24.56 5.36 -25.57
N ALA A 304 24.86 4.08 -25.41
CA ALA A 304 25.56 3.28 -26.43
C ALA A 304 24.73 3.16 -27.73
N HIS A 305 23.42 3.05 -27.60
CA HIS A 305 22.45 2.82 -28.68
C HIS A 305 21.62 4.05 -29.08
N ARG A 306 22.04 5.26 -28.65
CA ARG A 306 21.28 6.52 -28.84
C ARG A 306 20.94 6.87 -30.30
N ASN A 307 21.71 6.36 -31.27
CA ASN A 307 21.51 6.60 -32.71
C ASN A 307 20.88 5.41 -33.43
N ASP A 308 20.60 4.32 -32.70
CA ASP A 308 20.00 3.14 -33.31
C ASP A 308 18.49 3.35 -33.55
N ALA A 309 17.96 2.64 -34.52
CA ALA A 309 16.53 2.64 -34.76
C ALA A 309 15.83 1.91 -33.59
N MET A 310 14.68 2.46 -33.16
CA MET A 310 13.85 1.77 -32.18
C MET A 310 13.52 0.34 -32.64
N PRO A 311 13.59 -0.65 -31.76
CA PRO A 311 13.27 -2.03 -32.09
C PRO A 311 11.79 -2.18 -32.47
N ASP A 312 11.46 -3.23 -33.20
CA ASP A 312 10.07 -3.64 -33.40
C ASP A 312 9.43 -4.05 -32.07
N ILE A 313 8.45 -3.28 -31.63
CA ILE A 313 7.76 -3.47 -30.35
C ILE A 313 6.64 -4.53 -30.43
N SER A 314 6.27 -5.00 -31.62
CA SER A 314 5.11 -5.89 -31.82
C SER A 314 5.22 -7.22 -31.09
N ASN A 315 6.44 -7.65 -30.76
CA ASN A 315 6.74 -8.91 -30.06
C ASN A 315 7.32 -8.69 -28.67
N ILE A 316 7.23 -7.49 -28.10
CA ILE A 316 7.59 -7.22 -26.72
C ILE A 316 6.39 -7.53 -25.81
N GLN A 317 6.63 -8.21 -24.70
CA GLN A 317 5.57 -8.48 -23.72
C GLN A 317 4.98 -7.15 -23.24
N HIS A 318 3.68 -6.97 -23.37
CA HIS A 318 2.92 -5.88 -22.75
C HIS A 318 1.91 -6.43 -21.73
N PHE A 319 1.45 -5.57 -20.83
CA PHE A 319 0.52 -5.92 -19.76
C PHE A 319 -0.84 -5.23 -19.88
N ASP A 320 -0.98 -4.29 -20.80
CA ASP A 320 -2.24 -3.61 -21.13
C ASP A 320 -3.17 -4.52 -21.89
N ARG A 321 -4.45 -4.60 -21.47
CA ARG A 321 -5.49 -5.38 -22.19
C ARG A 321 -6.05 -4.67 -23.42
N GLN A 322 -5.86 -3.37 -23.52
CA GLN A 322 -6.38 -2.55 -24.64
C GLN A 322 -5.33 -1.53 -25.10
N PRO A 323 -5.25 -1.25 -26.40
CA PRO A 323 -4.37 -0.21 -26.91
C PRO A 323 -4.82 1.21 -26.47
N PRO A 324 -3.91 2.20 -26.43
CA PRO A 324 -2.49 2.02 -26.71
C PRO A 324 -1.79 1.23 -25.62
N TYR A 325 -0.83 0.39 -26.01
CA TYR A 325 -0.01 -0.37 -25.07
C TYR A 325 1.09 0.54 -24.55
N ILE A 326 1.18 0.66 -23.20
CA ILE A 326 2.12 1.56 -22.54
C ILE A 326 2.88 0.91 -21.37
N CYS A 327 2.54 -0.33 -21.04
CA CYS A 327 3.17 -1.08 -19.96
C CYS A 327 3.85 -2.31 -20.56
N PHE A 328 5.12 -2.18 -20.94
CA PHE A 328 5.92 -3.26 -21.51
C PHE A 328 6.83 -3.87 -20.46
N ASP A 329 7.19 -5.16 -20.61
CA ASP A 329 8.20 -5.76 -19.74
C ASP A 329 9.56 -5.09 -19.92
N LEU A 330 10.14 -4.59 -18.84
CA LEU A 330 11.38 -3.80 -18.87
C LEU A 330 12.55 -4.60 -19.45
N GLN A 331 12.72 -5.85 -19.03
CA GLN A 331 13.83 -6.69 -19.50
C GLN A 331 13.63 -7.11 -20.97
N ASP A 332 12.40 -7.47 -21.36
CA ASP A 332 12.12 -7.84 -22.75
C ASP A 332 12.38 -6.67 -23.70
N PHE A 333 11.98 -5.45 -23.33
CA PHE A 333 12.27 -4.25 -24.12
C PHE A 333 13.78 -4.01 -24.25
N LEU A 334 14.50 -3.93 -23.13
CA LEU A 334 15.93 -3.62 -23.15
C LEU A 334 16.76 -4.70 -23.85
N SER A 335 16.35 -5.96 -23.78
CA SER A 335 17.01 -7.06 -24.49
C SER A 335 16.92 -6.96 -26.02
N ARG A 336 16.06 -6.07 -26.57
CA ARG A 336 15.98 -5.81 -28.02
C ARG A 336 16.94 -4.71 -28.48
N ILE A 337 17.47 -3.94 -27.54
CA ILE A 337 18.41 -2.85 -27.80
C ILE A 337 19.84 -3.33 -27.49
N ALA A 338 20.04 -3.92 -26.35
CA ALA A 338 21.35 -4.28 -25.79
C ALA A 338 22.05 -5.40 -26.58
N THR A 339 23.37 -5.32 -26.67
CA THR A 339 24.23 -6.43 -27.10
C THR A 339 24.19 -7.59 -26.11
N PRO A 340 24.68 -8.79 -26.46
CA PRO A 340 24.74 -9.92 -25.53
C PRO A 340 25.50 -9.64 -24.23
N ASP A 341 26.60 -8.87 -24.27
CA ASP A 341 27.40 -8.54 -23.10
C ASP A 341 26.68 -7.52 -22.20
N GLU A 342 26.04 -6.51 -22.80
CA GLU A 342 25.21 -5.54 -22.07
C GLU A 342 23.99 -6.20 -21.44
N ASN A 343 23.37 -7.17 -22.12
CA ASN A 343 22.28 -7.97 -21.55
C ASN A 343 22.72 -8.75 -20.31
N ALA A 344 23.91 -9.31 -20.30
CA ALA A 344 24.44 -10.02 -19.12
C ALA A 344 24.61 -9.05 -17.93
N GLY A 345 25.08 -7.83 -18.18
CA GLY A 345 25.17 -6.76 -17.17
C GLY A 345 23.78 -6.33 -16.67
N LEU A 346 22.82 -6.14 -17.58
CA LEU A 346 21.45 -5.81 -17.25
C LEU A 346 20.78 -6.89 -16.39
N GLU A 347 20.92 -8.17 -16.75
CA GLU A 347 20.39 -9.28 -15.97
C GLU A 347 20.95 -9.31 -14.55
N GLN A 348 22.24 -9.03 -14.40
CA GLN A 348 22.87 -8.92 -13.09
C GLN A 348 22.27 -7.75 -12.29
N ALA A 349 22.12 -6.56 -12.89
CA ALA A 349 21.55 -5.39 -12.23
C ALA A 349 20.07 -5.64 -11.83
N LEU A 350 19.28 -6.22 -12.73
CA LEU A 350 17.90 -6.61 -12.45
C LEU A 350 17.81 -7.62 -11.31
N SER A 351 18.65 -8.65 -11.29
CA SER A 351 18.64 -9.66 -10.21
C SER A 351 18.99 -9.12 -8.83
N GLN A 352 19.73 -7.99 -8.78
CA GLN A 352 20.03 -7.28 -7.54
C GLN A 352 18.89 -6.33 -7.12
N ALA A 353 18.21 -5.72 -8.09
CA ALA A 353 17.15 -4.76 -7.83
C ALA A 353 15.78 -5.45 -7.59
N ILE A 354 15.50 -6.56 -8.27
CA ILE A 354 14.22 -7.27 -8.18
C ILE A 354 14.39 -8.53 -7.35
N LEU A 355 13.96 -8.47 -6.11
CA LEU A 355 14.13 -9.55 -5.12
C LEU A 355 13.14 -10.70 -5.31
N TYR A 356 11.99 -10.41 -5.90
CA TYR A 356 10.95 -11.38 -6.21
C TYR A 356 10.09 -10.88 -7.36
N HIS A 357 9.71 -11.77 -8.26
CA HIS A 357 8.66 -11.52 -9.24
C HIS A 357 7.90 -12.81 -9.57
N ALA A 358 6.62 -12.67 -9.86
CA ALA A 358 5.77 -13.77 -10.33
C ALA A 358 4.60 -13.22 -11.14
N ALA A 359 4.16 -14.00 -12.12
CA ALA A 359 2.99 -13.71 -12.93
C ALA A 359 2.17 -14.97 -13.20
N THR A 360 0.85 -14.83 -13.24
CA THR A 360 -0.05 -15.85 -13.77
C THR A 360 0.07 -15.92 -15.29
N PRO A 361 -0.41 -17.00 -15.93
CA PRO A 361 -0.27 -17.16 -17.39
C PRO A 361 -0.92 -16.07 -18.25
N SER A 362 -1.84 -15.27 -17.65
CA SER A 362 -2.51 -14.19 -18.39
C SER A 362 -3.02 -13.08 -17.45
N VAL A 363 -3.18 -11.88 -18.00
CA VAL A 363 -3.94 -10.79 -17.37
C VAL A 363 -5.42 -10.98 -17.70
N MET A 364 -6.22 -11.33 -16.68
CA MET A 364 -7.70 -11.51 -16.76
C MET A 364 -8.17 -12.38 -17.93
N GLY A 365 -7.32 -13.27 -18.45
CA GLY A 365 -7.61 -14.13 -19.60
C GLY A 365 -7.43 -13.48 -20.97
N ASP A 366 -7.16 -12.17 -21.04
CA ASP A 366 -7.09 -11.41 -22.30
C ASP A 366 -5.66 -11.31 -22.86
N VAL A 367 -4.66 -11.09 -22.00
CA VAL A 367 -3.26 -10.92 -22.40
C VAL A 367 -2.43 -12.06 -21.86
N SER A 368 -1.84 -12.87 -22.75
CA SER A 368 -0.91 -13.94 -22.34
C SER A 368 0.39 -13.34 -21.81
N ILE A 369 0.85 -13.83 -20.66
CA ILE A 369 2.13 -13.44 -20.07
C ILE A 369 3.14 -14.55 -20.31
N TYR A 370 4.17 -14.28 -21.11
CA TYR A 370 5.28 -15.19 -21.40
C TYR A 370 6.62 -14.67 -20.85
N LYS A 371 6.68 -13.38 -20.48
CA LYS A 371 7.81 -12.74 -19.79
C LYS A 371 7.30 -11.80 -18.70
N HIS A 372 8.00 -11.78 -17.59
CA HIS A 372 7.73 -10.86 -16.48
C HIS A 372 8.98 -10.75 -15.62
N CYS A 373 9.70 -9.64 -15.72
CA CYS A 373 10.90 -9.39 -14.92
C CYS A 373 10.62 -8.75 -13.55
N GLY A 374 9.36 -8.44 -13.25
CA GLY A 374 8.94 -7.78 -12.01
C GLY A 374 8.60 -6.30 -12.18
N LEU A 375 9.05 -5.67 -13.26
CA LEU A 375 8.77 -4.27 -13.59
C LEU A 375 8.32 -4.11 -15.04
N SER A 376 7.36 -3.23 -15.28
CA SER A 376 7.06 -2.72 -16.62
C SER A 376 7.77 -1.40 -16.87
N CYS A 377 7.77 -0.95 -18.14
CA CYS A 377 8.25 0.36 -18.55
C CYS A 377 7.42 0.90 -19.71
N TYR A 378 7.51 2.20 -19.92
CA TYR A 378 7.00 2.86 -21.13
C TYR A 378 8.07 2.91 -22.23
N ILE A 379 7.63 2.73 -23.46
CA ILE A 379 8.46 2.92 -24.65
C ILE A 379 7.99 4.18 -25.38
N LEU A 380 8.87 5.18 -25.50
CA LEU A 380 8.57 6.45 -26.16
C LEU A 380 8.00 6.23 -27.57
N GLY A 381 6.94 6.99 -27.90
CA GLY A 381 6.28 6.92 -29.21
C GLY A 381 5.22 5.83 -29.33
N THR A 382 5.03 4.96 -28.32
CA THR A 382 3.97 3.92 -28.35
C THR A 382 2.61 4.44 -27.89
N GLY A 383 2.59 5.49 -27.09
CA GLY A 383 1.38 6.17 -26.62
C GLY A 383 0.94 7.28 -27.57
N ASN A 384 0.98 8.48 -27.06
CA ASN A 384 0.68 9.69 -27.83
C ASN A 384 1.58 10.84 -27.37
N THR A 385 1.58 11.93 -28.14
CA THR A 385 2.44 13.09 -27.86
C THR A 385 2.21 13.73 -26.48
N THR A 386 1.05 13.58 -25.86
CA THR A 386 0.78 14.09 -24.52
C THR A 386 1.45 13.20 -23.48
N LEU A 387 1.38 11.88 -23.65
CA LEU A 387 2.09 10.93 -22.80
C LEU A 387 3.59 11.07 -22.94
N ASP A 388 4.10 11.12 -24.17
CA ASP A 388 5.53 11.30 -24.42
C ASP A 388 6.07 12.55 -23.71
N ARG A 389 5.34 13.67 -23.83
CA ARG A 389 5.72 14.94 -23.19
C ARG A 389 5.70 14.81 -21.65
N TYR A 390 4.70 14.17 -21.08
CA TYR A 390 4.64 13.98 -19.63
C TYR A 390 5.76 13.03 -19.17
N TYR A 391 5.98 11.93 -19.89
CA TYR A 391 7.04 10.97 -19.58
C TYR A 391 8.41 11.62 -19.46
N THR A 392 8.72 12.61 -20.35
CA THR A 392 9.99 13.34 -20.29
C THR A 392 10.15 14.22 -19.04
N THR A 393 9.08 14.43 -18.25
CA THR A 393 9.16 15.17 -16.98
C THR A 393 9.51 14.30 -15.80
N LEU A 394 9.37 12.96 -15.92
CA LEU A 394 9.63 12.02 -14.83
C LEU A 394 11.11 11.90 -14.51
N ASP A 395 11.41 11.65 -13.25
CA ASP A 395 12.79 11.43 -12.78
C ASP A 395 13.44 10.24 -13.48
N TRP A 396 12.66 9.18 -13.73
CA TRP A 396 13.13 8.02 -14.48
C TRP A 396 13.66 8.39 -15.86
N TYR A 397 12.87 9.12 -16.66
CA TYR A 397 13.29 9.55 -17.99
C TYR A 397 14.58 10.38 -17.94
N LYS A 398 14.60 11.41 -17.09
CA LYS A 398 15.75 12.31 -16.92
C LYS A 398 17.02 11.56 -16.51
N ARG A 399 16.84 10.42 -15.80
CA ARG A 399 17.96 9.62 -15.31
C ARG A 399 18.54 8.69 -16.37
N VAL A 400 17.70 8.04 -17.17
CA VAL A 400 18.14 6.96 -18.05
C VAL A 400 18.33 7.38 -19.50
N TYR A 401 17.57 8.36 -19.99
CA TYR A 401 17.73 8.82 -21.38
C TYR A 401 18.87 9.85 -21.45
N PRO A 402 19.73 9.75 -22.51
CA PRO A 402 20.79 10.72 -22.73
C PRO A 402 20.22 12.13 -22.98
N ASP A 403 20.94 13.15 -22.50
CA ASP A 403 20.62 14.53 -22.82
C ASP A 403 20.60 14.74 -24.33
N ASN A 404 19.48 15.13 -24.87
CA ASN A 404 19.38 15.61 -26.25
C ASN A 404 19.97 17.03 -26.29
N ASN A 405 21.30 17.14 -26.47
CA ASN A 405 22.00 18.39 -26.82
C ASN A 405 21.83 18.73 -28.29
#